data_b2946f1401adc7ad0dad283118968660
#
_entry.id   b2946f1401adc7ad0dad283118968660
#
_cell.length_a   1.000
_cell.length_b   1.000
_cell.length_c   1.000
_cell.angle_alpha   90.00
_cell.angle_beta   90.00
_cell.angle_gamma   90.00
#
_symmetry.space_group_name_H-M   'P 1'
#
loop_
_entity.id
_entity.type
_entity.pdbx_description
1 polymer ?
#
loop_
_entity_poly.entity_id
_entity_poly.type
_entity_poly.pdbx_seq_one_letter_code
_entity_poly.pdbx_strand_id
1 'polypeptide(L)'
;MKLKTKIQMAFCVLCIVPLILVLVVLSVGTYKLKTIYHTYKIDLNTYTVMLNPMLAFNAVNSSIQAELETVRDANPDLLCDKDYLDEYCNGLTNDATDIIVNMDGEYVYSSYDDNFDDELYAELTKMEALGKLDGLHGGMYLGGELQMLVNRVIFDCRNGREGRLYIVTHIEHIVPQVKSILIIFFVSLAAILV
;
A
#
# COMPACT_ATOMS: atom_id res chain seq x y z
N MET A 1 26.31 24.58 46.44
CA MET A 1 25.85 24.94 45.09
C MET A 1 24.97 26.17 45.17
N LYS A 2 25.31 27.25 44.42
CA LYS A 2 24.57 28.53 44.48
C LYS A 2 23.14 28.37 43.95
N LEU A 3 22.15 29.05 44.51
CA LEU A 3 20.73 28.95 44.10
C LEU A 3 20.55 29.11 42.59
N LYS A 4 21.28 30.05 41.97
CA LYS A 4 21.29 30.30 40.53
C LYS A 4 21.64 29.03 39.72
N THR A 5 22.63 28.26 40.17
CA THR A 5 23.05 27.02 39.48
C THR A 5 22.00 25.93 39.58
N LYS A 6 21.30 25.81 40.73
CA LYS A 6 20.17 24.85 40.89
C LYS A 6 19.02 25.19 39.97
N ILE A 7 18.62 26.49 39.85
CA ILE A 7 17.57 26.95 38.96
C ILE A 7 17.95 26.68 37.48
N GLN A 8 19.18 26.98 37.09
CA GLN A 8 19.64 26.72 35.73
C GLN A 8 19.62 25.22 35.41
N MET A 9 20.08 24.34 36.31
CA MET A 9 20.03 22.91 36.11
C MET A 9 18.61 22.38 36.03
N ALA A 10 17.69 22.86 36.91
CA ALA A 10 16.28 22.48 36.86
C ALA A 10 15.64 22.89 35.52
N PHE A 11 15.92 24.08 35.02
CA PHE A 11 15.45 24.57 33.73
C PHE A 11 16.01 23.75 32.56
N CYS A 12 17.29 23.43 32.57
CA CYS A 12 17.91 22.55 31.56
C CYS A 12 17.25 21.14 31.55
N VAL A 13 17.02 20.54 32.71
CA VAL A 13 16.35 19.25 32.83
C VAL A 13 14.93 19.32 32.30
N LEU A 14 14.18 20.37 32.65
CA LEU A 14 12.81 20.58 32.19
C LEU A 14 12.70 20.70 30.66
N CYS A 15 13.70 21.24 30.00
CA CYS A 15 13.73 21.38 28.52
C CYS A 15 14.30 20.15 27.81
N ILE A 16 15.37 19.54 28.37
CA ILE A 16 16.10 18.46 27.72
C ILE A 16 15.34 17.13 27.82
N VAL A 17 14.72 16.85 28.98
CA VAL A 17 14.02 15.57 29.19
C VAL A 17 12.86 15.37 28.22
N PRO A 18 11.94 16.34 28.03
CA PRO A 18 10.87 16.20 27.03
C PRO A 18 11.42 16.02 25.63
N LEU A 19 12.49 16.73 25.27
CA LEU A 19 13.11 16.62 23.93
C LEU A 19 13.67 15.21 23.69
N ILE A 20 14.34 14.64 24.68
CA ILE A 20 14.85 13.26 24.60
C ILE A 20 13.68 12.27 24.47
N LEU A 21 12.62 12.44 25.26
CA LEU A 21 11.42 11.60 25.20
C LEU A 21 10.75 11.66 23.83
N VAL A 22 10.62 12.84 23.25
CA VAL A 22 10.12 13.03 21.88
C VAL A 22 10.98 12.26 20.88
N LEU A 23 12.30 12.38 20.94
CA LEU A 23 13.21 11.65 20.05
C LEU A 23 13.09 10.13 20.21
N VAL A 24 12.93 9.64 21.42
CA VAL A 24 12.72 8.20 21.69
C VAL A 24 11.40 7.73 21.09
N VAL A 25 10.31 8.47 21.31
CA VAL A 25 8.99 8.13 20.74
C VAL A 25 9.04 8.11 19.21
N LEU A 26 9.66 9.14 18.60
CA LEU A 26 9.87 9.21 17.14
C LEU A 26 10.66 8.00 16.63
N SER A 27 11.76 7.66 17.27
CA SER A 27 12.63 6.56 16.86
C SER A 27 11.92 5.21 16.95
N VAL A 28 11.22 4.95 18.06
CA VAL A 28 10.47 3.70 18.27
C VAL A 28 9.30 3.60 17.31
N GLY A 29 8.54 4.68 17.11
CA GLY A 29 7.43 4.73 16.15
C GLY A 29 7.88 4.44 14.72
N THR A 30 8.94 5.11 14.27
CA THR A 30 9.53 4.91 12.93
C THR A 30 10.04 3.47 12.75
N TYR A 31 10.73 2.94 13.77
CA TYR A 31 11.22 1.55 13.73
C TYR A 31 10.06 0.55 13.60
N LYS A 32 9.00 0.72 14.37
CA LYS A 32 7.80 -0.13 14.31
C LYS A 32 7.11 -0.06 12.94
N LEU A 33 6.92 1.15 12.39
CA LEU A 33 6.35 1.32 11.05
C LEU A 33 7.23 0.63 9.99
N LYS A 34 8.53 0.86 10.03
CA LYS A 34 9.47 0.20 9.11
C LYS A 34 9.39 -1.32 9.20
N THR A 35 9.25 -1.88 10.41
CA THR A 35 9.10 -3.33 10.61
C THR A 35 7.84 -3.86 9.95
N ILE A 36 6.69 -3.16 10.08
CA ILE A 36 5.45 -3.56 9.41
C ILE A 36 5.65 -3.61 7.89
N TYR A 37 6.11 -2.52 7.28
CA TYR A 37 6.30 -2.50 5.83
C TYR A 37 7.32 -3.54 5.35
N HIS A 38 8.39 -3.76 6.10
CA HIS A 38 9.38 -4.80 5.79
C HIS A 38 8.78 -6.22 5.85
N THR A 39 7.81 -6.47 6.74
CA THR A 39 7.09 -7.75 6.81
C THR A 39 6.37 -8.06 5.50
N TYR A 40 5.86 -7.03 4.83
CA TYR A 40 5.22 -7.14 3.51
C TYR A 40 6.19 -6.90 2.35
N LYS A 41 7.51 -6.95 2.62
CA LYS A 41 8.60 -6.75 1.63
C LYS A 41 8.50 -5.40 0.89
N ILE A 42 7.92 -4.38 1.52
CA ILE A 42 7.82 -3.03 0.97
C ILE A 42 8.99 -2.21 1.48
N ASP A 43 9.90 -1.81 0.59
CA ASP A 43 11.02 -0.95 0.92
C ASP A 43 10.63 0.53 0.73
N LEU A 44 10.53 1.26 1.84
CA LEU A 44 10.16 2.66 1.85
C LEU A 44 11.35 3.53 2.24
N ASN A 45 11.80 4.32 1.29
CA ASN A 45 12.93 5.24 1.48
C ASN A 45 12.54 6.61 2.04
N THR A 46 11.25 6.92 2.17
CA THR A 46 10.77 8.26 2.56
C THR A 46 9.85 8.20 3.77
N TYR A 47 10.20 8.91 4.84
CA TYR A 47 9.40 8.95 6.09
C TYR A 47 7.96 9.44 5.91
N THR A 48 7.73 10.37 5.00
CA THR A 48 6.38 10.89 4.70
C THR A 48 5.45 9.82 4.15
N VAL A 49 5.98 8.88 3.39
CA VAL A 49 5.23 7.75 2.84
C VAL A 49 4.90 6.73 3.94
N MET A 50 5.80 6.50 4.90
CA MET A 50 5.56 5.58 6.02
C MET A 50 4.39 5.99 6.91
N LEU A 51 4.10 7.30 7.04
CA LEU A 51 3.00 7.81 7.85
C LEU A 51 1.62 7.64 7.19
N ASN A 52 1.60 7.38 5.90
CA ASN A 52 0.36 7.16 5.16
C ASN A 52 0.45 5.86 4.35
N PRO A 53 -0.14 4.75 4.87
CA PRO A 53 -0.07 3.44 4.21
C PRO A 53 -0.67 3.47 2.80
N MET A 54 -1.69 4.29 2.57
CA MET A 54 -2.29 4.42 1.24
C MET A 54 -1.29 4.96 0.20
N LEU A 55 -0.46 5.95 0.58
CA LEU A 55 0.59 6.46 -0.32
C LEU A 55 1.70 5.44 -0.54
N ALA A 56 2.05 4.67 0.49
CA ALA A 56 3.07 3.63 0.40
C ALA A 56 2.67 2.55 -0.61
N PHE A 57 1.46 2.00 -0.46
CA PHE A 57 0.96 0.95 -1.34
C PHE A 57 0.62 1.46 -2.73
N ASN A 58 0.10 2.70 -2.85
CA ASN A 58 -0.11 3.30 -4.16
C ASN A 58 1.19 3.48 -4.95
N ALA A 59 2.29 3.81 -4.29
CA ALA A 59 3.60 3.90 -4.96
C ALA A 59 4.07 2.54 -5.48
N VAL A 60 3.87 1.46 -4.72
CA VAL A 60 4.17 0.09 -5.14
C VAL A 60 3.29 -0.31 -6.33
N ASN A 61 1.98 -0.13 -6.23
CA ASN A 61 1.05 -0.46 -7.30
C ASN A 61 1.31 0.34 -8.58
N SER A 62 1.65 1.62 -8.45
CA SER A 62 2.00 2.45 -9.60
C SER A 62 3.29 1.97 -10.29
N SER A 63 4.24 1.42 -9.54
CA SER A 63 5.45 0.82 -10.12
C SER A 63 5.12 -0.45 -10.90
N ILE A 64 4.32 -1.35 -10.32
CA ILE A 64 3.84 -2.56 -10.98
C ILE A 64 3.01 -2.20 -12.23
N GLN A 65 2.11 -1.21 -12.10
CA GLN A 65 1.32 -0.73 -13.23
C GLN A 65 2.19 -0.24 -14.38
N ALA A 66 3.20 0.59 -14.12
CA ALA A 66 4.10 1.12 -15.14
C ALA A 66 4.91 0.00 -15.84
N GLU A 67 5.31 -1.03 -15.08
CA GLU A 67 5.98 -2.20 -15.64
C GLU A 67 5.04 -2.99 -16.56
N LEU A 68 3.82 -3.29 -16.12
CA LEU A 68 2.82 -4.00 -16.93
C LEU A 68 2.35 -3.18 -18.14
N GLU A 69 2.28 -1.86 -18.04
CA GLU A 69 2.04 -0.99 -19.19
C GLU A 69 3.18 -1.07 -20.22
N THR A 70 4.42 -1.21 -19.77
CA THR A 70 5.56 -1.44 -20.67
C THR A 70 5.45 -2.79 -21.39
N VAL A 71 5.02 -3.84 -20.69
CA VAL A 71 4.74 -5.15 -21.28
C VAL A 71 3.59 -5.07 -22.29
N ARG A 72 2.49 -4.39 -21.93
CA ARG A 72 1.37 -4.13 -22.85
C ARG A 72 1.83 -3.50 -24.16
N ASP A 73 2.67 -2.47 -24.07
CA ASP A 73 3.12 -1.71 -25.24
C ASP A 73 4.08 -2.53 -26.12
N ALA A 74 4.84 -3.46 -25.53
CA ALA A 74 5.75 -4.35 -26.25
C ALA A 74 5.02 -5.58 -26.82
N ASN A 75 4.23 -6.28 -26.03
CA ASN A 75 3.50 -7.50 -26.41
C ASN A 75 2.28 -7.71 -25.50
N PRO A 76 1.10 -7.18 -25.86
CA PRO A 76 -0.10 -7.28 -25.01
C PRO A 76 -0.57 -8.72 -24.79
N ASP A 77 -0.25 -9.67 -25.67
CA ASP A 77 -0.66 -11.06 -25.52
C ASP A 77 -0.06 -11.73 -24.29
N LEU A 78 1.08 -11.25 -23.79
CA LEU A 78 1.67 -11.74 -22.54
C LEU A 78 0.77 -11.47 -21.31
N LEU A 79 -0.03 -10.41 -21.35
CA LEU A 79 -0.95 -10.10 -20.26
C LEU A 79 -2.19 -11.02 -20.19
N CYS A 80 -2.34 -11.91 -21.18
CA CYS A 80 -3.34 -12.99 -21.17
C CYS A 80 -2.70 -14.39 -21.02
N ASP A 81 -1.39 -14.47 -20.98
CA ASP A 81 -0.66 -15.73 -20.85
C ASP A 81 -0.52 -16.11 -19.39
N LYS A 82 -1.12 -17.26 -19.01
CA LYS A 82 -1.13 -17.72 -17.61
C LYS A 82 0.30 -18.01 -17.11
N ASP A 83 1.11 -18.65 -17.92
CA ASP A 83 2.47 -19.04 -17.51
C ASP A 83 3.34 -17.79 -17.26
N TYR A 84 3.20 -16.77 -18.11
CA TYR A 84 3.85 -15.48 -17.91
C TYR A 84 3.37 -14.77 -16.64
N LEU A 85 2.06 -14.75 -16.41
CA LEU A 85 1.48 -14.09 -15.23
C LEU A 85 1.87 -14.82 -13.93
N ASP A 86 1.93 -16.15 -13.94
CA ASP A 86 2.39 -16.94 -12.79
C ASP A 86 3.87 -16.65 -12.48
N GLU A 87 4.73 -16.59 -13.51
CA GLU A 87 6.14 -16.23 -13.34
C GLU A 87 6.28 -14.79 -12.82
N TYR A 88 5.52 -13.86 -13.38
CA TYR A 88 5.50 -12.46 -12.96
C TYR A 88 5.06 -12.31 -11.50
N CYS A 89 3.94 -12.93 -11.10
CA CYS A 89 3.43 -12.89 -9.74
C CYS A 89 4.41 -13.52 -8.73
N ASN A 90 5.05 -14.63 -9.09
CA ASN A 90 6.10 -15.24 -8.27
C ASN A 90 7.34 -14.34 -8.11
N GLY A 91 7.58 -13.46 -9.06
CA GLY A 91 8.65 -12.45 -9.02
C GLY A 91 8.30 -11.20 -8.22
N LEU A 92 7.04 -10.97 -7.89
CA LEU A 92 6.63 -9.82 -7.08
C LEU A 92 7.29 -9.87 -5.70
N THR A 93 7.87 -8.75 -5.30
CA THR A 93 8.58 -8.64 -4.02
C THR A 93 7.66 -8.52 -2.83
N ASN A 94 6.37 -8.21 -3.05
CA ASN A 94 5.41 -8.02 -1.97
C ASN A 94 4.32 -9.11 -2.01
N ASP A 95 4.02 -9.69 -0.85
CA ASP A 95 3.04 -10.78 -0.68
C ASP A 95 1.60 -10.27 -0.49
N ALA A 96 1.37 -8.96 -0.61
CA ALA A 96 0.07 -8.33 -0.40
C ALA A 96 -0.62 -7.93 -1.71
N THR A 97 0.02 -8.14 -2.86
CA THR A 97 -0.50 -7.72 -4.17
C THR A 97 -0.78 -8.91 -5.06
N ASP A 98 -1.98 -8.93 -5.59
CA ASP A 98 -2.47 -9.91 -6.54
C ASP A 98 -2.76 -9.30 -7.90
N ILE A 99 -2.68 -10.13 -8.93
CA ILE A 99 -2.99 -9.80 -10.31
C ILE A 99 -4.24 -10.58 -10.73
N ILE A 100 -5.21 -9.86 -11.27
CA ILE A 100 -6.46 -10.44 -11.78
C ILE A 100 -6.66 -9.96 -13.21
N VAL A 101 -7.02 -10.86 -14.12
CA VAL A 101 -7.27 -10.52 -15.53
C VAL A 101 -8.69 -10.86 -15.91
N ASN A 102 -9.36 -9.88 -16.49
CA ASN A 102 -10.69 -9.99 -17.08
C ASN A 102 -10.57 -9.82 -18.61
N MET A 103 -11.15 -10.73 -19.39
CA MET A 103 -11.17 -10.69 -20.85
C MET A 103 -12.61 -10.67 -21.34
N ASP A 104 -13.00 -9.59 -22.02
CA ASP A 104 -14.37 -9.42 -22.56
C ASP A 104 -15.49 -9.61 -21.51
N GLY A 105 -15.22 -9.29 -20.24
CA GLY A 105 -16.15 -9.42 -19.13
C GLY A 105 -16.06 -10.74 -18.34
N GLU A 106 -15.18 -11.66 -18.74
CA GLU A 106 -14.94 -12.92 -18.02
C GLU A 106 -13.58 -12.88 -17.32
N TYR A 107 -13.52 -13.29 -16.06
CA TYR A 107 -12.26 -13.45 -15.33
C TYR A 107 -11.53 -14.71 -15.79
N VAL A 108 -10.34 -14.55 -16.33
CA VAL A 108 -9.56 -15.64 -16.95
C VAL A 108 -8.30 -16.00 -16.14
N TYR A 109 -7.86 -15.10 -15.26
CA TYR A 109 -6.69 -15.31 -14.43
C TYR A 109 -6.84 -14.59 -13.08
N SER A 110 -6.38 -15.24 -12.02
CA SER A 110 -6.22 -14.64 -10.69
C SER A 110 -5.05 -15.29 -9.97
N SER A 111 -4.16 -14.49 -9.39
CA SER A 111 -3.16 -14.99 -8.44
C SER A 111 -3.71 -15.17 -7.03
N TYR A 112 -4.88 -14.59 -6.75
CA TYR A 112 -5.54 -14.64 -5.44
C TYR A 112 -6.43 -15.88 -5.27
N ASP A 113 -7.35 -16.14 -6.21
CA ASP A 113 -8.29 -17.25 -6.16
C ASP A 113 -8.65 -17.72 -7.57
N ASP A 114 -8.62 -19.04 -7.79
CA ASP A 114 -9.01 -19.67 -9.07
C ASP A 114 -10.53 -19.81 -9.25
N ASN A 115 -11.34 -19.66 -8.18
CA ASN A 115 -12.79 -19.89 -8.26
C ASN A 115 -13.57 -18.73 -8.88
N PHE A 116 -13.04 -17.53 -8.89
CA PHE A 116 -13.65 -16.31 -9.46
C PHE A 116 -15.06 -15.97 -8.94
N ASP A 117 -15.46 -16.49 -7.78
CA ASP A 117 -16.80 -16.35 -7.21
C ASP A 117 -16.71 -15.80 -5.77
N ASP A 118 -16.13 -14.64 -5.63
CA ASP A 118 -16.05 -13.96 -4.36
C ASP A 118 -16.52 -12.49 -4.44
N GLU A 119 -16.61 -11.86 -3.30
CA GLU A 119 -17.04 -10.49 -3.15
C GLU A 119 -16.12 -9.50 -3.90
N LEU A 120 -14.83 -9.82 -4.04
CA LEU A 120 -13.85 -9.02 -4.76
C LEU A 120 -14.21 -8.89 -6.24
N TYR A 121 -14.50 -10.03 -6.92
CA TYR A 121 -14.83 -10.00 -8.35
C TYR A 121 -16.16 -9.30 -8.61
N ALA A 122 -17.13 -9.47 -7.73
CA ALA A 122 -18.40 -8.76 -7.80
C ALA A 122 -18.21 -7.23 -7.66
N GLU A 123 -17.35 -6.80 -6.74
CA GLU A 123 -17.09 -5.38 -6.54
C GLU A 123 -16.25 -4.78 -7.69
N LEU A 124 -15.26 -5.51 -8.23
CA LEU A 124 -14.51 -5.07 -9.42
C LEU A 124 -15.44 -4.88 -10.63
N THR A 125 -16.33 -5.83 -10.88
CA THR A 125 -17.33 -5.75 -11.96
C THR A 125 -18.26 -4.55 -11.78
N LYS A 126 -18.71 -4.30 -10.56
CA LYS A 126 -19.55 -3.15 -10.23
C LYS A 126 -18.79 -1.82 -10.42
N MET A 127 -17.52 -1.73 -10.04
CA MET A 127 -16.69 -0.56 -10.22
C MET A 127 -16.46 -0.25 -11.71
N GLU A 128 -16.22 -1.28 -12.52
CA GLU A 128 -16.15 -1.16 -13.97
C GLU A 128 -17.45 -0.61 -14.55
N ALA A 129 -18.59 -1.21 -14.22
CA ALA A 129 -19.91 -0.78 -14.70
C ALA A 129 -20.24 0.68 -14.32
N LEU A 130 -19.68 1.19 -13.22
CA LEU A 130 -19.83 2.57 -12.77
C LEU A 130 -18.80 3.53 -13.37
N GLY A 131 -17.84 3.05 -14.19
CA GLY A 131 -16.74 3.84 -14.74
C GLY A 131 -15.79 4.42 -13.66
N LYS A 132 -15.79 3.88 -12.46
CA LYS A 132 -15.01 4.41 -11.34
C LYS A 132 -13.51 4.15 -11.46
N LEU A 133 -13.12 3.19 -12.28
CA LEU A 133 -11.73 2.87 -12.56
C LEU A 133 -11.19 3.60 -13.79
N ASP A 134 -12.03 4.40 -14.49
CA ASP A 134 -11.63 5.13 -15.69
C ASP A 134 -10.77 6.35 -15.33
N GLY A 135 -9.67 6.51 -16.05
CA GLY A 135 -8.79 7.67 -15.91
C GLY A 135 -7.95 7.73 -14.64
N LEU A 136 -7.89 6.67 -13.85
CA LEU A 136 -7.08 6.62 -12.64
C LEU A 136 -5.61 6.31 -12.99
N HIS A 137 -4.75 7.33 -12.86
CA HIS A 137 -3.30 7.16 -12.78
C HIS A 137 -2.82 6.82 -11.35
N GLY A 138 -3.73 6.45 -10.45
CA GLY A 138 -3.47 6.08 -9.08
C GLY A 138 -4.50 5.08 -8.59
N GLY A 139 -4.12 4.25 -7.60
CA GLY A 139 -4.99 3.22 -7.09
C GLY A 139 -6.28 3.77 -6.49
N MET A 140 -7.38 3.09 -6.74
CA MET A 140 -8.64 3.32 -6.06
C MET A 140 -8.69 2.51 -4.77
N TYR A 141 -9.05 3.17 -3.67
CA TYR A 141 -9.30 2.49 -2.41
C TYR A 141 -10.73 1.93 -2.39
N LEU A 142 -10.84 0.62 -2.25
CA LEU A 142 -12.08 -0.06 -1.92
C LEU A 142 -12.20 -0.11 -0.40
N GLY A 143 -13.19 0.62 0.12
CA GLY A 143 -13.47 0.66 1.57
C GLY A 143 -14.42 -0.46 2.00
N GLY A 144 -14.85 -0.40 3.26
CA GLY A 144 -15.72 -1.41 3.85
C GLY A 144 -14.94 -2.61 4.37
N GLU A 145 -15.43 -3.81 4.10
CA GLU A 145 -14.80 -5.06 4.55
C GLU A 145 -13.56 -5.40 3.72
N LEU A 146 -13.54 -5.06 2.43
CA LEU A 146 -12.46 -5.42 1.51
C LEU A 146 -11.14 -4.68 1.78
N GLN A 147 -11.17 -3.39 2.13
CA GLN A 147 -9.98 -2.57 2.38
C GLN A 147 -8.81 -2.85 1.44
N MET A 148 -9.06 -2.69 0.15
CA MET A 148 -8.09 -2.97 -0.93
C MET A 148 -7.73 -1.70 -1.70
N LEU A 149 -6.56 -1.70 -2.33
CA LEU A 149 -6.14 -0.70 -3.30
C LEU A 149 -6.10 -1.36 -4.67
N VAL A 150 -6.79 -0.79 -5.65
CA VAL A 150 -6.91 -1.35 -7.00
C VAL A 150 -6.38 -0.37 -8.03
N ASN A 151 -5.44 -0.83 -8.84
CA ASN A 151 -5.00 -0.16 -10.07
C ASN A 151 -5.43 -1.00 -11.27
N ARG A 152 -5.52 -0.38 -12.46
CA ARG A 152 -5.97 -1.07 -13.67
C ARG A 152 -5.06 -0.76 -14.86
N VAL A 153 -4.78 -1.80 -15.66
CA VAL A 153 -4.17 -1.70 -16.98
C VAL A 153 -5.17 -2.22 -18.02
N ILE A 154 -5.48 -1.42 -19.04
CA ILE A 154 -6.32 -1.83 -20.17
C ILE A 154 -5.40 -2.20 -21.33
N PHE A 155 -5.72 -3.28 -22.03
CA PHE A 155 -4.95 -3.74 -23.16
C PHE A 155 -5.83 -4.46 -24.20
N ASP A 156 -5.39 -4.47 -25.43
CA ASP A 156 -6.04 -5.19 -26.53
C ASP A 156 -5.11 -6.30 -27.01
N CYS A 157 -5.55 -7.54 -26.90
CA CYS A 157 -4.82 -8.67 -27.45
C CYS A 157 -4.86 -8.66 -29.00
N ARG A 158 -3.88 -9.22 -29.65
CA ARG A 158 -3.79 -9.30 -31.12
C ARG A 158 -4.96 -10.00 -31.81
N ASN A 159 -5.69 -10.83 -31.07
CA ASN A 159 -6.93 -11.46 -31.53
C ASN A 159 -8.16 -10.53 -31.49
N GLY A 160 -8.00 -9.26 -31.08
CA GLY A 160 -9.06 -8.26 -30.96
C GLY A 160 -9.88 -8.33 -29.70
N ARG A 161 -9.48 -9.14 -28.70
CA ARG A 161 -10.12 -9.20 -27.39
C ARG A 161 -9.61 -8.08 -26.50
N GLU A 162 -10.55 -7.38 -25.83
CA GLU A 162 -10.23 -6.38 -24.80
C GLU A 162 -9.94 -7.07 -23.47
N GLY A 163 -8.80 -6.74 -22.89
CA GLY A 163 -8.39 -7.22 -21.57
C GLY A 163 -8.27 -6.08 -20.55
N ARG A 164 -8.57 -6.41 -19.30
CA ARG A 164 -8.42 -5.54 -18.13
C ARG A 164 -7.66 -6.30 -17.07
N LEU A 165 -6.47 -5.82 -16.76
CA LEU A 165 -5.65 -6.36 -15.70
C LEU A 165 -5.78 -5.46 -14.46
N TYR A 166 -6.17 -6.04 -13.35
CA TYR A 166 -6.26 -5.38 -12.06
C TYR A 166 -5.08 -5.76 -11.19
N ILE A 167 -4.47 -4.76 -10.58
CA ILE A 167 -3.44 -4.90 -9.55
C ILE A 167 -4.13 -4.62 -8.23
N VAL A 168 -4.36 -5.65 -7.44
CA VAL A 168 -5.12 -5.59 -6.19
C VAL A 168 -4.18 -5.74 -5.01
N THR A 169 -4.11 -4.75 -4.13
CA THR A 169 -3.30 -4.83 -2.91
C THR A 169 -4.18 -4.88 -1.68
N HIS A 170 -4.04 -5.96 -0.92
CA HIS A 170 -4.74 -6.22 0.32
C HIS A 170 -4.11 -5.44 1.46
N ILE A 171 -4.85 -4.47 2.00
CA ILE A 171 -4.35 -3.58 3.07
C ILE A 171 -5.17 -3.66 4.36
N GLU A 172 -6.15 -4.58 4.44
CA GLU A 172 -7.05 -4.77 5.57
C GLU A 172 -6.31 -5.11 6.88
N HIS A 173 -5.19 -5.83 6.80
CA HIS A 173 -4.39 -6.17 7.97
C HIS A 173 -3.36 -5.10 8.34
N ILE A 174 -2.96 -4.26 7.38
CA ILE A 174 -1.87 -3.30 7.52
C ILE A 174 -2.39 -1.97 8.06
N VAL A 175 -3.50 -1.48 7.52
CA VAL A 175 -4.07 -0.18 7.90
C VAL A 175 -4.39 -0.09 9.39
N PRO A 176 -5.02 -1.09 10.05
CA PRO A 176 -5.26 -1.06 11.49
C PRO A 176 -3.97 -1.02 12.32
N GLN A 177 -2.94 -1.79 11.90
CA GLN A 177 -1.64 -1.80 12.58
C GLN A 177 -0.96 -0.44 12.53
N VAL A 178 -0.91 0.18 11.34
CA VAL A 178 -0.33 1.51 11.17
C VAL A 178 -1.12 2.56 11.95
N LYS A 179 -2.46 2.54 11.88
CA LYS A 179 -3.32 3.44 12.68
C LYS A 179 -3.05 3.31 14.18
N SER A 180 -2.94 2.10 14.69
CA SER A 180 -2.66 1.86 16.12
C SER A 180 -1.31 2.47 16.54
N ILE A 181 -0.27 2.31 15.74
CA ILE A 181 1.04 2.91 16.00
C ILE A 181 0.95 4.43 15.98
N LEU A 182 0.26 5.01 14.99
CA LEU A 182 0.09 6.46 14.90
C LEU A 182 -0.68 7.03 16.09
N ILE A 183 -1.74 6.36 16.55
CA ILE A 183 -2.49 6.77 17.73
C ILE A 183 -1.58 6.77 18.97
N ILE A 184 -0.86 5.68 19.22
CA ILE A 184 0.08 5.58 20.34
C ILE A 184 1.14 6.67 20.26
N PHE A 185 1.66 6.90 19.07
CA PHE A 185 2.63 7.96 18.81
C PHE A 185 2.10 9.35 19.18
N PHE A 186 0.94 9.75 18.65
CA PHE A 186 0.37 11.06 18.91
C PHE A 186 -0.07 11.25 20.37
N VAL A 187 -0.63 10.21 21.00
CA VAL A 187 -0.99 10.24 22.43
C VAL A 187 0.26 10.39 23.30
N SER A 188 1.34 9.66 23.00
CA SER A 188 2.61 9.76 23.72
C SER A 188 3.23 11.16 23.54
N LEU A 189 3.18 11.71 22.34
CA LEU A 189 3.69 13.05 22.06
C LEU A 189 2.88 14.11 22.82
N ALA A 190 1.57 14.01 22.81
CA ALA A 190 0.69 14.93 23.57
C ALA A 190 0.97 14.86 25.07
N ALA A 191 1.15 13.66 25.64
CA ALA A 191 1.47 13.46 27.05
C ALA A 191 2.84 14.04 27.48
N ILE A 192 3.79 14.17 26.55
CA ILE A 192 5.11 14.77 26.82
C ILE A 192 5.02 16.30 26.80
N LEU A 193 4.09 16.86 25.99
CA LEU A 193 3.95 18.31 25.80
C LEU A 193 3.06 19.00 26.83
N VAL A 194 2.27 18.24 27.63
CA VAL A 194 1.44 18.72 28.74
C VAL A 194 2.18 18.67 30.07
#